data_20621ce417b5ebae45246943b87a0950
#
_entry.id   20621ce417b5ebae45246943b87a0950
#
_cell.length_a   1.000
_cell.length_b   1.000
_cell.length_c   1.000
_cell.angle_alpha   90.00
_cell.angle_beta   90.00
_cell.angle_gamma   90.00
#
_symmetry.space_group_name_H-M   'P 1'
#
loop_
_entity.id
_entity.type
_entity.pdbx_description
1 polymer ?
#
loop_
_entity_poly.entity_id
_entity_poly.type
_entity_poly.pdbx_seq_one_letter_code
_entity_poly.pdbx_strand_id
1 'polypeptide(L)'
;DEGDDDLEGFEFDDEGDDGFSEDDEFSDDEGDDSFADEFADEPEESTQVAASRLGYTLNIVGASPAFVNHQLRTYNSGMDFRAAFEFPMLLQMGPLRFRLGAEVGTFKFTNYKPIGGSYSGVHITGILSFPAGPGQVRLGGGMVGKGFGIIAENSYGFAVGNSLDIRIGVRSTTAFGVTDDKKNNLGTVSWMDGILVLGVSL
;
A
#
# COMPACT_ATOMS: atom_id res chain seq x y z
N ASP A 1 -41.18 2.70 -37.55
CA ASP A 1 -42.00 3.29 -36.50
C ASP A 1 -41.11 4.21 -35.72
N GLU A 2 -41.33 5.47 -35.99
CA GLU A 2 -40.55 6.62 -35.55
C GLU A 2 -40.87 6.91 -34.10
N GLY A 3 -39.84 7.20 -33.29
CA GLY A 3 -39.96 7.67 -31.94
C GLY A 3 -38.92 8.74 -31.68
N ASP A 4 -39.25 9.95 -32.13
CA ASP A 4 -38.60 11.19 -31.72
C ASP A 4 -38.90 11.42 -30.25
N ASP A 5 -37.89 11.48 -29.38
CA ASP A 5 -37.99 12.00 -28.03
C ASP A 5 -37.16 13.29 -27.90
N ASP A 6 -37.90 14.35 -27.78
CA ASP A 6 -37.54 15.74 -27.61
C ASP A 6 -36.62 15.95 -26.40
N LEU A 7 -35.40 16.45 -26.64
CA LEU A 7 -34.58 17.07 -25.63
C LEU A 7 -35.00 18.53 -25.48
N GLU A 8 -35.92 18.79 -24.57
CA GLU A 8 -36.23 20.14 -24.12
C GLU A 8 -35.09 20.76 -23.34
N GLY A 9 -34.75 21.98 -23.73
CA GLY A 9 -33.64 22.77 -23.29
C GLY A 9 -33.69 23.14 -21.80
N PHE A 10 -32.51 23.08 -21.15
CA PHE A 10 -32.24 23.76 -19.91
C PHE A 10 -31.79 25.18 -20.25
N GLU A 11 -32.70 26.15 -20.06
CA GLU A 11 -32.34 27.57 -20.03
C GLU A 11 -31.69 27.88 -18.68
N PHE A 12 -30.44 28.35 -18.71
CA PHE A 12 -29.79 28.98 -17.57
C PHE A 12 -30.18 30.45 -17.57
N ASP A 13 -30.98 30.82 -16.61
CA ASP A 13 -31.24 32.25 -16.28
C ASP A 13 -29.98 32.83 -15.64
N ASP A 14 -29.35 33.72 -16.37
CA ASP A 14 -28.25 34.57 -15.98
C ASP A 14 -28.83 35.91 -15.54
N GLU A 15 -29.20 36.07 -14.24
CA GLU A 15 -29.41 37.37 -13.61
C GLU A 15 -29.01 37.34 -12.14
N GLY A 16 -27.87 37.95 -11.81
CA GLY A 16 -27.40 38.14 -10.44
C GLY A 16 -26.19 39.04 -10.34
N ASP A 17 -26.30 40.22 -10.92
CA ASP A 17 -25.40 41.35 -10.68
C ASP A 17 -25.70 41.90 -9.25
N ASP A 18 -24.92 41.50 -8.25
CA ASP A 18 -24.90 42.15 -6.94
C ASP A 18 -23.49 42.57 -6.59
N GLY A 19 -23.32 43.90 -6.65
CA GLY A 19 -22.12 44.65 -6.40
C GLY A 19 -21.43 44.30 -5.09
N PHE A 20 -20.17 43.89 -5.24
CA PHE A 20 -19.19 43.90 -4.16
C PHE A 20 -18.75 45.33 -3.91
N SER A 21 -19.19 45.93 -2.85
CA SER A 21 -18.66 47.19 -2.30
C SER A 21 -17.26 46.92 -1.75
N GLU A 22 -16.26 47.52 -2.43
CA GLU A 22 -14.92 47.76 -1.88
C GLU A 22 -15.08 48.74 -0.70
N ASP A 23 -14.97 48.27 0.54
CA ASP A 23 -14.57 49.02 1.73
C ASP A 23 -14.58 48.05 2.93
N ASP A 24 -13.61 47.15 3.01
CA ASP A 24 -13.20 46.57 4.27
C ASP A 24 -11.70 46.86 4.44
N GLU A 25 -11.44 47.90 5.22
CA GLU A 25 -10.15 48.22 5.80
C GLU A 25 -9.66 46.96 6.56
N PHE A 26 -8.75 46.18 5.96
CA PHE A 26 -7.98 45.18 6.68
C PHE A 26 -7.11 45.91 7.69
N SER A 27 -7.56 45.97 8.93
CA SER A 27 -6.73 46.33 10.06
C SER A 27 -5.61 45.28 10.13
N ASP A 28 -4.37 45.77 10.01
CA ASP A 28 -3.15 45.03 10.39
C ASP A 28 -3.24 44.71 11.89
N ASP A 29 -3.92 43.61 12.20
CA ASP A 29 -3.82 42.97 13.50
C ASP A 29 -2.51 42.13 13.45
N GLU A 30 -1.49 42.67 14.11
CA GLU A 30 -0.24 41.99 14.42
C GLU A 30 -0.57 40.75 15.25
N GLY A 31 -1.15 39.75 14.61
CA GLY A 31 -1.47 38.43 15.18
C GLY A 31 -0.20 37.63 15.32
N ASP A 32 0.31 37.71 16.49
CA ASP A 32 1.10 36.76 17.27
C ASP A 32 1.58 35.52 16.48
N ASP A 33 2.80 35.65 15.90
CA ASP A 33 3.58 34.59 15.24
C ASP A 33 3.97 33.43 16.16
N SER A 34 3.26 33.22 17.28
CA SER A 34 3.60 32.18 18.26
C SER A 34 3.29 30.74 17.80
N PHE A 35 2.55 30.56 16.71
CA PHE A 35 2.31 29.21 16.17
C PHE A 35 3.40 28.68 15.26
N ALA A 36 4.28 29.53 14.74
CA ALA A 36 5.37 29.10 13.88
C ALA A 36 6.58 28.56 14.68
N ASP A 37 6.75 29.01 15.91
CA ASP A 37 7.89 28.63 16.77
C ASP A 37 7.67 27.28 17.51
N GLU A 38 6.44 26.77 17.60
CA GLU A 38 6.17 25.51 18.29
C GLU A 38 6.51 24.27 17.43
N PHE A 39 6.78 24.47 16.13
CA PHE A 39 7.25 23.41 15.22
C PHE A 39 8.72 23.55 14.82
N ALA A 40 9.42 24.53 15.36
CA ALA A 40 10.84 24.75 15.14
C ALA A 40 11.64 24.10 16.28
N ASP A 41 12.52 23.19 15.86
CA ASP A 41 13.66 22.68 16.62
C ASP A 41 13.44 21.59 17.71
N GLU A 42 12.78 20.49 17.36
CA GLU A 42 13.40 19.23 17.81
C GLU A 42 14.63 18.98 16.92
N PRO A 43 15.84 18.82 17.49
CA PRO A 43 17.03 18.56 16.70
C PRO A 43 16.78 17.31 15.87
N GLU A 44 16.75 17.45 14.55
CA GLU A 44 16.53 16.33 13.63
C GLU A 44 17.56 15.25 13.97
N GLU A 45 17.11 14.21 14.66
CA GLU A 45 17.95 13.07 14.98
C GLU A 45 18.56 12.56 13.68
N SER A 46 19.88 12.49 13.61
CA SER A 46 20.53 12.07 12.36
C SER A 46 19.99 10.70 11.94
N THR A 47 19.75 10.52 10.67
CA THR A 47 19.17 9.28 10.08
C THR A 47 19.94 8.02 10.52
N GLN A 48 21.24 8.15 10.81
CA GLN A 48 22.09 7.07 11.30
C GLN A 48 21.79 6.70 12.75
N VAL A 49 21.52 7.67 13.62
CA VAL A 49 21.17 7.41 15.02
C VAL A 49 19.78 6.79 15.11
N ALA A 50 18.82 7.32 14.35
CA ALA A 50 17.49 6.73 14.25
C ALA A 50 17.53 5.29 13.68
N ALA A 51 18.36 5.04 12.68
CA ALA A 51 18.53 3.70 12.10
C ALA A 51 19.13 2.70 13.10
N SER A 52 20.13 3.13 13.89
CA SER A 52 20.77 2.26 14.88
C SER A 52 19.83 1.84 16.02
N ARG A 53 18.81 2.65 16.34
CA ARG A 53 17.78 2.33 17.33
C ARG A 53 16.73 1.37 16.81
N LEU A 54 16.48 1.36 15.48
CA LEU A 54 15.45 0.51 14.89
C LEU A 54 15.82 -0.97 14.86
N GLY A 55 17.12 -1.31 14.85
CA GLY A 55 17.58 -2.70 14.77
C GLY A 55 17.10 -3.42 13.49
N TYR A 56 17.27 -4.72 13.49
CA TYR A 56 16.66 -5.59 12.47
C TYR A 56 15.21 -5.91 12.86
N THR A 57 14.34 -6.05 11.86
CA THR A 57 12.96 -6.48 12.12
C THR A 57 12.65 -7.69 11.27
N LEU A 58 12.14 -8.74 11.90
CA LEU A 58 11.59 -9.92 11.23
C LEU A 58 10.07 -9.86 11.31
N ASN A 59 9.40 -9.91 10.16
CA ASN A 59 7.95 -9.95 10.09
C ASN A 59 7.50 -11.29 9.54
N ILE A 60 6.61 -11.97 10.25
CA ILE A 60 5.91 -13.17 9.79
C ILE A 60 4.50 -12.77 9.42
N VAL A 61 4.09 -13.10 8.21
CA VAL A 61 2.79 -12.66 7.66
C VAL A 61 1.98 -13.89 7.27
N GLY A 62 0.79 -13.99 7.84
CA GLY A 62 -0.27 -14.85 7.34
C GLY A 62 -1.18 -14.04 6.42
N ALA A 63 -1.51 -14.57 5.26
CA ALA A 63 -2.29 -13.88 4.25
C ALA A 63 -3.40 -14.77 3.70
N SER A 64 -4.53 -14.16 3.37
CA SER A 64 -5.66 -14.81 2.72
C SER A 64 -6.16 -13.94 1.59
N PRO A 65 -6.06 -14.41 0.32
CA PRO A 65 -6.60 -13.68 -0.81
C PRO A 65 -8.11 -13.49 -0.69
N ALA A 66 -8.55 -12.24 -0.73
CA ALA A 66 -9.96 -11.84 -0.62
C ALA A 66 -10.54 -11.44 -1.97
N PHE A 67 -9.75 -10.80 -2.81
CA PHE A 67 -10.17 -10.32 -4.13
C PHE A 67 -9.14 -10.72 -5.18
N VAL A 68 -9.61 -11.07 -6.36
CA VAL A 68 -8.78 -11.45 -7.50
C VAL A 68 -9.28 -10.78 -8.76
N ASN A 69 -8.37 -10.53 -9.71
CA ASN A 69 -8.77 -10.01 -11.01
C ASN A 69 -9.44 -11.08 -11.89
N HIS A 70 -9.89 -10.68 -13.06
CA HIS A 70 -10.63 -11.53 -13.99
C HIS A 70 -9.90 -12.84 -14.34
N GLN A 71 -8.56 -12.81 -14.48
CA GLN A 71 -7.76 -13.97 -14.87
C GLN A 71 -7.79 -15.07 -13.80
N LEU A 72 -7.88 -14.69 -12.53
CA LEU A 72 -7.92 -15.62 -11.38
C LEU A 72 -9.35 -15.91 -10.90
N ARG A 73 -10.38 -15.40 -11.56
CA ARG A 73 -11.77 -15.52 -11.12
C ARG A 73 -12.25 -16.98 -10.96
N THR A 74 -11.65 -17.90 -11.69
CA THR A 74 -11.99 -19.33 -11.60
C THR A 74 -11.03 -20.12 -10.72
N TYR A 75 -10.19 -19.44 -9.94
CA TYR A 75 -9.22 -20.06 -9.06
C TYR A 75 -9.63 -19.91 -7.61
N ASN A 76 -9.51 -21.00 -6.87
CA ASN A 76 -9.58 -20.99 -5.42
C ASN A 76 -8.19 -20.68 -4.86
N SER A 77 -8.13 -19.83 -3.87
CA SER A 77 -6.92 -19.49 -3.15
C SER A 77 -6.81 -20.24 -1.84
N GLY A 78 -5.59 -20.50 -1.39
CA GLY A 78 -5.28 -21.00 -0.05
C GLY A 78 -4.76 -19.87 0.84
N MET A 79 -4.48 -20.20 2.09
CA MET A 79 -3.70 -19.31 2.95
C MET A 79 -2.24 -19.32 2.51
N ASP A 80 -1.64 -18.15 2.51
CA ASP A 80 -0.26 -17.92 2.15
C ASP A 80 0.54 -17.47 3.37
N PHE A 81 1.83 -17.80 3.38
CA PHE A 81 2.76 -17.40 4.44
C PHE A 81 3.94 -16.66 3.84
N ARG A 82 4.40 -15.64 4.56
CA ARG A 82 5.52 -14.78 4.14
C ARG A 82 6.40 -14.47 5.32
N ALA A 83 7.69 -14.29 5.04
CA ALA A 83 8.67 -13.78 5.98
C ALA A 83 9.36 -12.58 5.34
N ALA A 84 9.37 -11.46 6.03
CA ALA A 84 10.04 -10.26 5.58
C ALA A 84 11.08 -9.84 6.61
N PHE A 85 12.26 -9.49 6.12
CA PHE A 85 13.39 -9.03 6.93
C PHE A 85 13.72 -7.60 6.55
N GLU A 86 13.69 -6.70 7.52
CA GLU A 86 14.02 -5.29 7.35
C GLU A 86 15.37 -4.97 7.98
N PHE A 87 16.22 -4.32 7.20
CA PHE A 87 17.56 -3.92 7.64
C PHE A 87 17.50 -2.69 8.53
N PRO A 88 18.50 -2.50 9.44
CA PRO A 88 18.62 -1.30 10.26
C PRO A 88 19.20 -0.15 9.45
N MET A 89 18.68 0.04 8.25
CA MET A 89 19.04 1.14 7.35
C MET A 89 17.83 2.01 7.12
N LEU A 90 17.91 3.25 7.57
CA LEU A 90 16.90 4.26 7.31
C LEU A 90 17.43 5.15 6.19
N LEU A 91 16.74 5.13 5.07
CA LEU A 91 17.01 6.03 3.95
C LEU A 91 16.05 7.20 4.03
N GLN A 92 16.52 8.38 3.64
CA GLN A 92 15.72 9.59 3.62
C GLN A 92 15.72 10.20 2.23
N MET A 93 14.53 10.53 1.74
CA MET A 93 14.33 11.23 0.49
C MET A 93 13.34 12.38 0.72
N GLY A 94 13.87 13.59 0.86
CA GLY A 94 13.09 14.72 1.33
C GLY A 94 12.52 14.45 2.74
N PRO A 95 11.24 14.69 2.97
CA PRO A 95 10.60 14.43 4.26
C PRO A 95 10.30 12.94 4.51
N LEU A 96 10.46 12.08 3.50
CA LEU A 96 10.13 10.66 3.61
C LEU A 96 11.32 9.85 4.11
N ARG A 97 11.09 9.12 5.20
CA ARG A 97 12.04 8.14 5.74
C ARG A 97 11.50 6.73 5.48
N PHE A 98 12.36 5.84 4.99
CA PHE A 98 11.96 4.47 4.69
C PHE A 98 13.08 3.48 4.99
N ARG A 99 12.69 2.25 5.29
CA ARG A 99 13.61 1.13 5.51
C ARG A 99 13.64 0.23 4.30
N LEU A 100 14.81 -0.36 4.06
CA LEU A 100 14.97 -1.42 3.07
C LEU A 100 14.77 -2.77 3.73
N GLY A 101 14.25 -3.71 2.95
CA GLY A 101 14.08 -5.08 3.37
C GLY A 101 13.97 -6.04 2.18
N ALA A 102 13.86 -7.29 2.52
CA ALA A 102 13.58 -8.37 1.56
C ALA A 102 12.47 -9.26 2.12
N GLU A 103 11.67 -9.80 1.25
CA GLU A 103 10.57 -10.68 1.60
C GLU A 103 10.58 -11.94 0.74
N VAL A 104 10.29 -13.06 1.37
CA VAL A 104 10.04 -14.33 0.72
C VAL A 104 8.69 -14.88 1.19
N GLY A 105 7.94 -15.47 0.28
CA GLY A 105 6.66 -16.06 0.64
C GLY A 105 6.16 -17.03 -0.42
N THR A 106 5.01 -17.60 -0.14
CA THR A 106 4.33 -18.55 -1.02
C THR A 106 2.99 -18.01 -1.45
N PHE A 107 2.47 -18.52 -2.55
CA PHE A 107 1.09 -18.29 -2.98
C PHE A 107 0.59 -19.51 -3.76
N LYS A 108 -0.74 -19.73 -3.71
CA LYS A 108 -1.36 -20.84 -4.42
C LYS A 108 -2.78 -20.51 -4.86
N PHE A 109 -3.01 -20.59 -6.16
CA PHE A 109 -4.32 -20.49 -6.81
C PHE A 109 -4.58 -21.74 -7.64
N THR A 110 -5.67 -22.44 -7.37
CA THR A 110 -6.04 -23.68 -8.06
C THR A 110 -7.33 -23.49 -8.82
N ASN A 111 -7.29 -23.66 -10.13
CA ASN A 111 -8.48 -23.54 -10.97
C ASN A 111 -9.46 -24.67 -10.66
N TYR A 112 -10.73 -24.35 -10.38
CA TYR A 112 -11.76 -25.34 -10.11
C TYR A 112 -12.36 -25.94 -11.39
N LYS A 113 -12.05 -25.37 -12.57
CA LYS A 113 -12.46 -25.97 -13.84
C LYS A 113 -11.64 -27.21 -14.13
N PRO A 114 -12.26 -28.30 -14.66
CA PRO A 114 -11.55 -29.58 -14.89
C PRO A 114 -10.34 -29.48 -15.82
N ILE A 115 -10.32 -28.50 -16.72
CA ILE A 115 -9.23 -28.30 -17.69
C ILE A 115 -8.22 -27.26 -17.19
N GLY A 116 -8.52 -26.59 -16.09
CA GLY A 116 -7.69 -25.53 -15.52
C GLY A 116 -6.42 -26.07 -14.87
N GLY A 117 -5.40 -25.22 -14.85
CA GLY A 117 -4.15 -25.47 -14.14
C GLY A 117 -4.13 -24.82 -12.76
N SER A 118 -2.97 -24.80 -12.12
CA SER A 118 -2.72 -24.03 -10.91
C SER A 118 -1.65 -22.96 -11.17
N TYR A 119 -1.83 -21.82 -10.54
CA TYR A 119 -0.85 -20.76 -10.48
C TYR A 119 -0.35 -20.67 -9.04
N SER A 120 0.83 -21.18 -8.80
CA SER A 120 1.44 -21.26 -7.48
C SER A 120 2.94 -21.10 -7.56
N GLY A 121 3.54 -20.69 -6.46
CA GLY A 121 4.98 -20.53 -6.41
C GLY A 121 5.47 -19.81 -5.17
N VAL A 122 6.72 -19.39 -5.27
CA VAL A 122 7.38 -18.54 -4.30
C VAL A 122 7.47 -17.13 -4.88
N HIS A 123 7.33 -16.13 -4.06
CA HIS A 123 7.74 -14.78 -4.40
C HIS A 123 8.97 -14.38 -3.59
N ILE A 124 9.84 -13.60 -4.21
CA ILE A 124 11.03 -12.99 -3.61
C ILE A 124 11.04 -11.54 -4.05
N THR A 125 10.86 -10.63 -3.11
CA THR A 125 10.71 -9.20 -3.39
C THR A 125 11.61 -8.37 -2.50
N GLY A 126 12.18 -7.30 -3.07
CA GLY A 126 12.71 -6.20 -2.29
C GLY A 126 11.57 -5.32 -1.82
N ILE A 127 11.64 -4.82 -0.60
CA ILE A 127 10.62 -4.01 0.03
C ILE A 127 11.17 -2.68 0.54
N LEU A 128 10.36 -1.65 0.41
CA LEU A 128 10.52 -0.33 1.02
C LEU A 128 9.39 -0.17 2.05
N SER A 129 9.76 0.07 3.30
CA SER A 129 8.81 0.19 4.41
C SER A 129 8.78 1.62 4.92
N PHE A 130 7.62 2.23 4.91
CA PHE A 130 7.37 3.59 5.37
C PHE A 130 6.56 3.53 6.65
N PRO A 131 7.06 4.06 7.79
CA PRO A 131 6.24 4.18 8.99
C PRO A 131 5.11 5.19 8.76
N ALA A 132 3.91 4.86 9.18
CA ALA A 132 2.71 5.66 9.04
C ALA A 132 1.94 5.68 10.37
N GLY A 133 2.43 6.43 11.34
CA GLY A 133 1.89 6.42 12.70
C GLY A 133 1.97 5.01 13.32
N PRO A 134 0.84 4.47 13.86
CA PRO A 134 0.81 3.10 14.40
C PRO A 134 0.72 2.02 13.31
N GLY A 135 0.84 2.43 12.04
CA GLY A 135 0.81 1.55 10.88
C GLY A 135 2.11 1.57 10.08
N GLN A 136 2.09 0.82 8.98
CA GLN A 136 3.19 0.74 8.04
C GLN A 136 2.64 0.60 6.62
N VAL A 137 3.21 1.37 5.71
CA VAL A 137 3.02 1.19 4.26
C VAL A 137 4.26 0.52 3.71
N ARG A 138 4.09 -0.52 2.91
CA ARG A 138 5.17 -1.21 2.21
C ARG A 138 4.93 -1.19 0.72
N LEU A 139 5.97 -0.89 -0.02
CA LEU A 139 6.01 -1.03 -1.47
C LEU A 139 7.15 -1.98 -1.82
N GLY A 140 6.96 -2.78 -2.85
CA GLY A 140 8.02 -3.70 -3.24
C GLY A 140 7.87 -4.22 -4.65
N GLY A 141 8.92 -4.90 -5.10
CA GLY A 141 8.95 -5.52 -6.41
C GLY A 141 10.00 -6.62 -6.47
N GLY A 142 9.77 -7.58 -7.37
CA GLY A 142 10.66 -8.70 -7.55
C GLY A 142 10.02 -9.85 -8.31
N MET A 143 10.47 -11.06 -8.04
CA MET A 143 9.94 -12.27 -8.65
C MET A 143 8.66 -12.73 -7.94
N VAL A 144 7.61 -12.99 -8.69
CA VAL A 144 6.37 -13.61 -8.22
C VAL A 144 6.08 -14.84 -9.08
N GLY A 145 6.38 -16.01 -8.53
CA GLY A 145 6.42 -17.25 -9.30
C GLY A 145 7.51 -17.20 -10.39
N LYS A 146 7.11 -17.25 -11.65
CA LYS A 146 8.01 -17.18 -12.81
C LYS A 146 8.03 -15.80 -13.47
N GLY A 147 7.23 -14.84 -12.99
CA GLY A 147 7.11 -13.50 -13.55
C GLY A 147 7.70 -12.43 -12.64
N PHE A 148 7.76 -11.21 -13.15
CA PHE A 148 8.00 -10.03 -12.32
C PHE A 148 6.69 -9.57 -11.69
N GLY A 149 6.76 -9.04 -10.47
CA GLY A 149 5.61 -8.49 -9.79
C GLY A 149 5.93 -7.30 -8.90
N ILE A 150 4.88 -6.57 -8.57
CA ILE A 150 4.90 -5.45 -7.64
C ILE A 150 3.92 -5.71 -6.51
N ILE A 151 4.24 -5.18 -5.35
CA ILE A 151 3.42 -5.25 -4.15
C ILE A 151 3.18 -3.87 -3.56
N ALA A 152 1.99 -3.69 -3.01
CA ALA A 152 1.65 -2.54 -2.17
C ALA A 152 0.87 -3.06 -0.97
N GLU A 153 1.32 -2.71 0.23
CA GLU A 153 0.75 -3.17 1.49
C GLU A 153 0.48 -1.98 2.39
N ASN A 154 -0.63 -2.02 3.09
CA ASN A 154 -0.94 -1.11 4.18
C ASN A 154 -1.39 -1.93 5.38
N SER A 155 -0.72 -1.75 6.51
CA SER A 155 -1.03 -2.45 7.75
C SER A 155 -1.09 -1.47 8.91
N TYR A 156 -1.92 -1.79 9.90
CA TYR A 156 -2.15 -1.00 11.08
C TYR A 156 -2.17 -1.90 12.31
N GLY A 157 -1.60 -1.46 13.42
CA GLY A 157 -1.55 -2.29 14.61
C GLY A 157 -0.96 -1.60 15.82
N PHE A 158 -0.46 -2.39 16.75
CA PHE A 158 0.08 -1.93 18.01
C PHE A 158 1.28 -2.76 18.44
N ALA A 159 2.19 -2.11 19.17
CA ALA A 159 3.32 -2.78 19.78
C ALA A 159 2.91 -3.47 21.09
N VAL A 160 3.44 -4.67 21.31
CA VAL A 160 3.30 -5.45 22.52
C VAL A 160 4.66 -5.54 23.19
N GLY A 161 4.84 -4.73 24.21
CA GLY A 161 6.17 -4.54 24.83
C GLY A 161 7.14 -3.80 23.89
N ASN A 162 8.43 -4.12 24.01
CA ASN A 162 9.48 -3.39 23.29
C ASN A 162 9.94 -4.07 21.98
N SER A 163 9.55 -5.33 21.76
CA SER A 163 10.13 -6.13 20.67
C SER A 163 9.12 -6.78 19.75
N LEU A 164 7.85 -6.80 20.13
CA LEU A 164 6.79 -7.45 19.34
C LEU A 164 5.77 -6.41 18.85
N ASP A 165 5.37 -6.52 17.61
CA ASP A 165 4.25 -5.77 17.07
C ASP A 165 3.24 -6.70 16.36
N ILE A 166 1.98 -6.36 16.45
CA ILE A 166 0.88 -7.10 15.80
C ILE A 166 0.13 -6.12 14.92
N ARG A 167 0.04 -6.44 13.63
CA ARG A 167 -0.65 -5.59 12.65
C ARG A 167 -1.62 -6.41 11.81
N ILE A 168 -2.72 -5.78 11.43
CA ILE A 168 -3.64 -6.27 10.41
C ILE A 168 -3.64 -5.31 9.23
N GLY A 169 -3.93 -5.80 8.06
CA GLY A 169 -3.90 -4.93 6.88
C GLY A 169 -4.39 -5.58 5.62
N VAL A 170 -4.10 -4.89 4.54
CA VAL A 170 -4.39 -5.35 3.18
C VAL A 170 -3.14 -5.23 2.32
N ARG A 171 -3.01 -6.15 1.38
CA ARG A 171 -1.91 -6.17 0.42
C ARG A 171 -2.42 -6.45 -0.96
N SER A 172 -2.01 -5.65 -1.92
CA SER A 172 -2.19 -5.89 -3.34
C SER A 172 -0.91 -6.46 -3.92
N THR A 173 -1.04 -7.51 -4.71
CA THR A 173 0.05 -8.11 -5.48
C THR A 173 -0.35 -8.16 -6.94
N THR A 174 0.52 -7.68 -7.83
CA THR A 174 0.32 -7.76 -9.29
C THR A 174 1.53 -8.43 -9.91
N ALA A 175 1.32 -9.49 -10.68
CA ALA A 175 2.37 -10.21 -11.39
C ALA A 175 2.12 -10.17 -12.89
N PHE A 176 3.18 -9.98 -13.66
CA PHE A 176 3.14 -9.73 -15.10
C PHE A 176 3.68 -10.92 -15.89
N GLY A 177 3.04 -11.20 -17.04
CA GLY A 177 3.53 -12.21 -17.99
C GLY A 177 3.55 -13.63 -17.43
N VAL A 178 2.60 -13.97 -16.58
CA VAL A 178 2.59 -15.25 -15.87
C VAL A 178 1.85 -16.35 -16.61
N THR A 179 2.21 -17.58 -16.33
CA THR A 179 1.58 -18.80 -16.86
C THR A 179 1.24 -19.75 -15.70
N ASP A 180 0.21 -20.55 -15.89
CA ASP A 180 -0.09 -21.65 -14.98
C ASP A 180 0.84 -22.87 -15.18
N ASP A 181 0.65 -23.92 -14.39
CA ASP A 181 1.40 -25.17 -14.47
C ASP A 181 1.17 -25.94 -15.79
N LYS A 182 0.03 -25.72 -16.44
CA LYS A 182 -0.30 -26.28 -17.77
C LYS A 182 0.16 -25.41 -18.93
N LYS A 183 0.95 -24.37 -18.66
CA LYS A 183 1.46 -23.40 -19.63
C LYS A 183 0.38 -22.53 -20.29
N ASN A 184 -0.79 -22.43 -19.71
CA ASN A 184 -1.77 -21.44 -20.17
C ASN A 184 -1.27 -20.04 -19.81
N ASN A 185 -1.29 -19.13 -20.77
CA ASN A 185 -0.91 -17.75 -20.53
C ASN A 185 -2.03 -17.04 -19.76
N LEU A 186 -1.73 -16.60 -18.54
CA LEU A 186 -2.63 -15.82 -17.70
C LEU A 186 -2.44 -14.31 -17.90
N GLY A 187 -1.34 -13.90 -18.54
CA GLY A 187 -1.01 -12.48 -18.73
C GLY A 187 -0.67 -11.79 -17.43
N THR A 188 -1.40 -10.73 -17.11
CA THR A 188 -1.26 -10.00 -15.84
C THR A 188 -2.30 -10.47 -14.85
N VAL A 189 -1.85 -10.98 -13.71
CA VAL A 189 -2.70 -11.39 -12.60
C VAL A 189 -2.54 -10.43 -11.43
N SER A 190 -3.62 -10.19 -10.73
CA SER A 190 -3.64 -9.34 -9.52
C SER A 190 -4.56 -9.94 -8.48
N TRP A 191 -4.14 -9.83 -7.23
CA TRP A 191 -4.98 -10.20 -6.09
C TRP A 191 -4.74 -9.28 -4.91
N MET A 192 -5.70 -9.24 -4.01
CA MET A 192 -5.62 -8.51 -2.75
C MET A 192 -5.82 -9.49 -1.60
N ASP A 193 -4.91 -9.46 -0.66
CA ASP A 193 -4.91 -10.26 0.56
C ASP A 193 -5.40 -9.43 1.75
N GLY A 194 -6.18 -10.04 2.65
CA GLY A 194 -6.18 -9.65 4.05
C GLY A 194 -4.97 -10.27 4.73
N ILE A 195 -4.25 -9.50 5.54
CA ILE A 195 -3.01 -9.92 6.19
C ILE A 195 -3.05 -9.76 7.71
N LEU A 196 -2.37 -10.68 8.39
CA LEU A 196 -1.98 -10.57 9.79
C LEU A 196 -0.45 -10.63 9.86
N VAL A 197 0.15 -9.63 10.47
CA VAL A 197 1.61 -9.48 10.59
C VAL A 197 2.01 -9.60 12.05
N LEU A 198 3.01 -10.41 12.31
CA LEU A 198 3.73 -10.47 13.58
C LEU A 198 5.16 -9.98 13.34
N GLY A 199 5.50 -8.82 13.87
CA GLY A 199 6.81 -8.21 13.77
C GLY A 199 7.62 -8.44 15.05
N VAL A 200 8.90 -8.78 14.89
CA VAL A 200 9.85 -8.95 15.98
C VAL A 200 11.05 -8.06 15.72
N SER A 201 11.31 -7.11 16.61
CA SER A 201 12.52 -6.29 16.61
C SER A 201 13.66 -7.04 17.31
N LEU A 202 14.82 -7.14 16.63
CA LEU A 202 16.00 -7.89 17.03
C LEU A 202 17.17 -6.95 17.38
#